data_5c70ab268412fa5d110a88908d4c566e
#
_entry.id   5c70ab268412fa5d110a88908d4c566e
#
_cell.length_a   1.000
_cell.length_b   1.000
_cell.length_c   1.000
_cell.angle_alpha   90.00
_cell.angle_beta   90.00
_cell.angle_gamma   90.00
#
_symmetry.space_group_name_H-M   'P 1'
#
loop_
_entity.id
_entity.type
_entity.pdbx_description
1 polymer ?
#
loop_
_entity_poly.entity_id
_entity_poly.type
_entity_poly.pdbx_seq_one_letter_code
_entity_poly.pdbx_strand_id
1 'polypeptide(L)'
;MDHRSRPRGIGLSRMPGTQSRTPRAPLPLHVEQEAREGEEWEQREQPRQRTPVCGPSESEEFPDVMVSKPAPYWEGTAVINGEFKELKLTDYRGKYLVFFFYPLDFTFVCPTEIIAFGDRIEEFRSINTEVVACSVDSQFTHLAWINTPRRQGGLGPIRIPLLSDLTHQISKDYGVYLEDSGHTLRGLFIIDDKGILRQITLNDLPVGRSVDETLRLVQAFQYTDKHGEVCPAGWKPGSETIIPDPAGKLKYFDKLN
;
A
#
# COMPACT_ATOMS: atom_id res chain seq x y z
N MET A 1 28.50 -12.35 74.84
CA MET A 1 29.55 -11.37 74.92
C MET A 1 29.41 -10.53 73.67
N ASP A 2 28.60 -9.54 73.65
CA ASP A 2 28.65 -8.19 74.21
C ASP A 2 29.65 -7.32 73.45
N HIS A 3 29.19 -6.36 72.75
CA HIS A 3 29.39 -4.91 72.74
C HIS A 3 28.95 -4.26 71.42
N ARG A 4 27.84 -3.64 71.43
CA ARG A 4 27.42 -2.23 71.20
C ARG A 4 28.52 -1.27 70.70
N SER A 5 28.20 -0.52 69.67
CA SER A 5 28.27 0.95 69.65
C SER A 5 27.61 1.57 68.43
N ARG A 6 26.66 2.48 68.68
CA ARG A 6 26.13 3.47 67.69
C ARG A 6 27.02 4.70 67.73
N PRO A 7 27.08 5.46 66.65
CA PRO A 7 27.07 6.93 66.79
C PRO A 7 25.98 7.60 65.92
N ARG A 8 25.33 8.46 66.53
CA ARG A 8 25.02 9.90 66.42
C ARG A 8 24.58 10.42 65.05
N GLY A 9 23.35 10.98 65.10
CA GLY A 9 22.68 11.72 64.04
C GLY A 9 23.38 13.07 63.72
N ILE A 10 23.27 13.47 62.46
CA ILE A 10 23.58 14.80 61.97
C ILE A 10 22.27 15.39 61.41
N GLY A 11 22.07 16.67 61.83
CA GLY A 11 20.84 17.41 61.69
C GLY A 11 20.34 17.65 60.28
N LEU A 12 19.02 17.60 60.12
CA LEU A 12 18.26 18.06 59.02
C LEU A 12 18.18 19.60 58.98
N SER A 13 18.84 20.22 58.03
CA SER A 13 18.54 21.61 57.69
C SER A 13 17.36 21.62 56.67
N ARG A 14 16.28 22.31 57.05
CA ARG A 14 15.11 22.56 56.21
C ARG A 14 15.51 23.44 55.01
N MET A 15 15.21 22.95 53.79
CA MET A 15 15.13 23.77 52.61
C MET A 15 13.68 24.20 52.33
N PRO A 16 13.46 25.41 51.79
CA PRO A 16 12.12 25.99 51.59
C PRO A 16 11.36 25.34 50.43
N GLY A 17 10.04 25.27 50.61
CA GLY A 17 9.10 24.60 49.73
C GLY A 17 9.10 25.17 48.29
N THR A 18 9.21 24.28 47.34
CA THR A 18 8.87 24.54 45.96
C THR A 18 7.38 24.28 45.76
N GLN A 19 6.67 25.35 45.41
CA GLN A 19 5.25 25.27 45.01
C GLN A 19 5.13 24.41 43.75
N SER A 20 4.32 23.36 43.83
CA SER A 20 3.93 22.55 42.70
C SER A 20 3.07 23.37 41.72
N ARG A 21 3.61 23.68 40.56
CA ARG A 21 2.83 24.16 39.43
C ARG A 21 2.18 22.93 38.75
N THR A 22 0.88 22.81 38.86
CA THR A 22 0.07 21.92 38.04
C THR A 22 0.22 22.27 36.57
N PRO A 23 0.39 21.31 35.64
CA PRO A 23 0.39 21.60 34.21
C PRO A 23 -1.02 22.00 33.79
N ARG A 24 -1.14 23.20 33.20
CA ARG A 24 -2.37 23.59 32.50
C ARG A 24 -2.56 22.65 31.29
N ALA A 25 -3.76 22.09 31.17
CA ALA A 25 -4.19 21.36 30.01
C ALA A 25 -4.13 22.26 28.74
N PRO A 26 -3.71 21.76 27.58
CA PRO A 26 -3.78 22.51 26.35
C PRO A 26 -5.23 22.72 25.94
N LEU A 27 -5.57 23.95 25.57
CA LEU A 27 -6.86 24.31 24.97
C LEU A 27 -7.00 23.62 23.59
N PRO A 28 -8.19 23.20 23.18
CA PRO A 28 -8.39 22.58 21.89
C PRO A 28 -8.21 23.60 20.75
N LEU A 29 -7.27 23.36 19.88
CA LEU A 29 -7.02 24.05 18.61
C LEU A 29 -8.04 23.60 17.55
N HIS A 30 -9.30 23.97 17.71
CA HIS A 30 -10.31 23.63 16.70
C HIS A 30 -11.45 24.66 16.65
N VAL A 31 -11.19 25.91 16.36
CA VAL A 31 -12.28 26.85 15.94
C VAL A 31 -11.80 27.99 15.01
N GLU A 32 -10.49 28.17 14.77
CA GLU A 32 -10.04 29.31 13.94
C GLU A 32 -9.55 28.92 12.53
N GLN A 33 -9.60 27.64 12.16
CA GLN A 33 -9.10 27.18 10.86
C GLN A 33 -10.16 27.12 9.76
N GLU A 34 -11.44 27.01 10.12
CA GLU A 34 -12.54 26.92 9.14
C GLU A 34 -12.91 28.25 8.46
N ALA A 35 -12.50 29.38 9.00
CA ALA A 35 -12.82 30.69 8.40
C ALA A 35 -11.82 31.16 7.32
N ARG A 36 -10.66 30.53 7.19
CA ARG A 36 -9.64 30.91 6.19
C ARG A 36 -9.63 30.05 4.94
N GLU A 37 -10.20 28.85 4.99
CA GLU A 37 -10.25 27.95 3.84
C GLU A 37 -11.36 28.28 2.83
N GLY A 38 -12.36 29.05 3.22
CA GLY A 38 -13.45 29.48 2.33
C GLY A 38 -13.05 30.55 1.32
N GLU A 39 -12.03 31.37 1.59
CA GLU A 39 -11.64 32.50 0.73
C GLU A 39 -10.56 32.11 -0.33
N GLU A 40 -9.89 30.98 -0.19
CA GLU A 40 -8.83 30.54 -1.11
C GLU A 40 -9.35 29.81 -2.36
N TRP A 41 -10.59 29.32 -2.35
CA TRP A 41 -11.19 28.62 -3.49
C TRP A 41 -11.75 29.57 -4.56
N GLU A 42 -12.18 30.75 -4.18
CA GLU A 42 -12.81 31.72 -5.12
C GLU A 42 -11.80 32.47 -6.01
N GLN A 43 -10.49 32.42 -5.71
CA GLN A 43 -9.48 33.15 -6.48
C GLN A 43 -8.83 32.35 -7.62
N ARG A 44 -9.27 31.10 -7.90
CA ARG A 44 -8.65 30.26 -8.93
C ARG A 44 -9.33 30.27 -10.30
N GLU A 45 -10.42 31.02 -10.48
CA GLU A 45 -11.08 31.14 -11.79
C GLU A 45 -10.77 32.46 -12.50
N GLN A 46 -9.49 32.73 -12.78
CA GLN A 46 -9.16 33.67 -13.84
C GLN A 46 -8.73 32.89 -15.09
N PRO A 47 -9.34 33.14 -16.26
CA PRO A 47 -8.96 32.45 -17.50
C PRO A 47 -7.56 32.89 -17.89
N ARG A 48 -6.59 31.98 -17.82
CA ARG A 48 -5.27 32.18 -18.36
C ARG A 48 -5.39 32.40 -19.87
N GLN A 49 -4.99 33.57 -20.35
CA GLN A 49 -4.81 33.85 -21.76
C GLN A 49 -3.79 32.84 -22.31
N ARG A 50 -4.24 32.00 -23.25
CA ARG A 50 -3.38 31.07 -23.98
C ARG A 50 -2.50 31.88 -24.92
N THR A 51 -1.22 32.00 -24.63
CA THR A 51 -0.23 32.34 -25.63
C THR A 51 0.03 31.10 -26.46
N PRO A 52 0.03 31.17 -27.80
CA PRO A 52 0.38 30.02 -28.62
C PRO A 52 1.90 29.87 -28.60
N VAL A 53 2.39 28.90 -27.86
CA VAL A 53 3.78 28.42 -27.99
C VAL A 53 3.74 27.20 -28.89
N CYS A 54 4.07 27.41 -30.15
CA CYS A 54 4.35 26.35 -31.11
C CYS A 54 5.80 25.92 -30.92
N GLY A 55 6.03 24.85 -30.20
CA GLY A 55 7.25 24.07 -30.14
C GLY A 55 6.87 22.60 -30.20
N PRO A 56 7.70 21.70 -30.77
CA PRO A 56 7.37 20.28 -30.73
C PRO A 56 7.22 19.88 -29.28
N SER A 57 6.00 19.45 -28.89
CA SER A 57 5.75 18.82 -27.61
C SER A 57 6.63 17.58 -27.56
N GLU A 58 7.59 17.54 -26.63
CA GLU A 58 8.02 16.25 -26.11
C GLU A 58 6.74 15.54 -25.72
N SER A 59 6.42 14.47 -26.42
CA SER A 59 5.32 13.60 -26.03
C SER A 59 5.62 13.18 -24.60
N GLU A 60 4.83 13.64 -23.64
CA GLU A 60 4.78 13.01 -22.33
C GLU A 60 4.43 11.55 -22.62
N GLU A 61 5.45 10.69 -22.66
CA GLU A 61 5.27 9.25 -22.72
C GLU A 61 4.58 8.86 -21.42
N PHE A 62 3.26 8.73 -21.51
CA PHE A 62 2.51 8.08 -20.42
C PHE A 62 3.12 6.68 -20.23
N PRO A 63 3.38 6.27 -18.97
CA PRO A 63 3.91 4.95 -18.72
C PRO A 63 3.03 3.91 -19.42
N ASP A 64 3.65 2.99 -20.16
CA ASP A 64 2.99 1.95 -21.00
C ASP A 64 2.21 0.91 -20.17
N VAL A 65 1.94 1.21 -18.90
CA VAL A 65 1.18 0.32 -18.00
C VAL A 65 -0.32 0.41 -18.30
N MET A 66 -0.85 -0.59 -18.98
CA MET A 66 -2.25 -0.63 -19.40
C MET A 66 -2.88 -1.98 -19.11
N VAL A 67 -4.11 -1.96 -18.60
CA VAL A 67 -4.94 -3.17 -18.43
C VAL A 67 -5.15 -3.86 -19.78
N SER A 68 -5.15 -5.19 -19.78
CA SER A 68 -5.23 -6.07 -20.98
C SER A 68 -3.96 -6.09 -21.83
N LYS A 69 -2.85 -5.51 -21.37
CA LYS A 69 -1.52 -5.60 -21.97
C LYS A 69 -0.56 -6.37 -21.07
N PRO A 70 0.59 -6.86 -21.59
CA PRO A 70 1.63 -7.42 -20.75
C PRO A 70 2.04 -6.42 -19.65
N ALA A 71 2.16 -6.90 -18.42
CA ALA A 71 2.67 -6.08 -17.32
C ALA A 71 4.14 -5.68 -17.59
N PRO A 72 4.58 -4.48 -17.22
CA PRO A 72 5.97 -4.09 -17.32
C PRO A 72 6.88 -5.10 -16.62
N TYR A 73 7.97 -5.48 -17.29
CA TYR A 73 8.93 -6.42 -16.72
C TYR A 73 9.70 -5.77 -15.57
N TRP A 74 9.97 -6.57 -14.54
CA TRP A 74 10.82 -6.16 -13.44
C TRP A 74 11.67 -7.32 -12.94
N GLU A 75 12.84 -6.97 -12.40
CA GLU A 75 13.71 -7.85 -11.61
C GLU A 75 14.43 -7.02 -10.54
N GLY A 76 14.78 -7.65 -9.44
CA GLY A 76 15.50 -6.99 -8.35
C GLY A 76 15.66 -7.86 -7.13
N THR A 77 16.41 -7.35 -6.17
CA THR A 77 16.66 -8.04 -4.91
C THR A 77 15.47 -7.88 -3.97
N ALA A 78 14.96 -8.99 -3.46
CA ALA A 78 13.90 -9.01 -2.45
C ALA A 78 14.36 -9.66 -1.15
N VAL A 79 13.68 -9.31 -0.06
CA VAL A 79 13.80 -10.04 1.22
C VAL A 79 12.70 -11.09 1.28
N ILE A 80 13.11 -12.37 1.38
CA ILE A 80 12.22 -13.52 1.47
C ILE A 80 12.65 -14.37 2.66
N ASN A 81 11.78 -14.51 3.65
CA ASN A 81 12.08 -15.28 4.87
C ASN A 81 13.40 -14.87 5.56
N GLY A 82 13.71 -13.56 5.53
CA GLY A 82 14.92 -13.01 6.14
C GLY A 82 16.20 -13.13 5.30
N GLU A 83 16.12 -13.63 4.06
CA GLU A 83 17.25 -13.77 3.13
C GLU A 83 17.08 -12.85 1.91
N PHE A 84 18.19 -12.40 1.35
CA PHE A 84 18.19 -11.67 0.07
C PHE A 84 18.15 -12.66 -1.09
N LYS A 85 17.20 -12.45 -2.00
CA LYS A 85 17.02 -13.28 -3.19
C LYS A 85 16.68 -12.43 -4.39
N GLU A 86 17.22 -12.78 -5.54
CA GLU A 86 16.80 -12.15 -6.79
C GLU A 86 15.43 -12.71 -7.18
N LEU A 87 14.51 -11.78 -7.49
CA LEU A 87 13.18 -12.06 -8.00
C LEU A 87 12.95 -11.35 -9.32
N LYS A 88 12.15 -11.96 -10.16
CA LYS A 88 11.73 -11.37 -11.43
C LYS A 88 10.28 -11.73 -11.74
N LEU A 89 9.62 -10.90 -12.51
CA LEU A 89 8.20 -11.09 -12.89
C LEU A 89 7.96 -12.47 -13.52
N THR A 90 8.90 -12.98 -14.30
CA THR A 90 8.79 -14.28 -14.97
C THR A 90 8.77 -15.49 -14.04
N ASP A 91 9.19 -15.35 -12.79
CA ASP A 91 9.12 -16.41 -11.78
C ASP A 91 7.68 -16.75 -11.37
N TYR A 92 6.75 -15.85 -11.70
CA TYR A 92 5.31 -15.98 -11.42
C TYR A 92 4.48 -16.51 -12.60
N ARG A 93 5.12 -16.93 -13.70
CA ARG A 93 4.41 -17.54 -14.83
C ARG A 93 3.63 -18.77 -14.39
N GLY A 94 2.37 -18.90 -14.85
CA GLY A 94 1.44 -19.96 -14.43
C GLY A 94 0.73 -19.70 -13.11
N LYS A 95 0.93 -18.53 -12.49
CA LYS A 95 0.23 -18.07 -11.30
C LYS A 95 -0.28 -16.64 -11.49
N TYR A 96 -1.34 -16.31 -10.78
CA TYR A 96 -1.70 -14.90 -10.60
C TYR A 96 -0.70 -14.22 -9.66
N LEU A 97 -0.43 -12.96 -9.90
CA LEU A 97 0.42 -12.13 -9.05
C LEU A 97 -0.32 -10.86 -8.64
N VAL A 98 -0.39 -10.62 -7.34
CA VAL A 98 -0.72 -9.31 -6.77
C VAL A 98 0.60 -8.60 -6.49
N PHE A 99 0.91 -7.63 -7.31
CA PHE A 99 2.11 -6.81 -7.17
C PHE A 99 1.72 -5.42 -6.69
N PHE A 100 2.22 -5.01 -5.52
CA PHE A 100 1.81 -3.72 -4.98
C PHE A 100 2.97 -2.87 -4.46
N PHE A 101 2.88 -1.59 -4.74
CA PHE A 101 3.82 -0.58 -4.26
C PHE A 101 3.30 0.07 -2.98
N TYR A 102 4.23 0.43 -2.10
CA TYR A 102 3.96 1.24 -0.92
C TYR A 102 5.03 2.33 -0.78
N PRO A 103 4.70 3.49 -0.18
CA PRO A 103 5.59 4.65 -0.15
C PRO A 103 6.97 4.38 0.45
N LEU A 104 7.04 4.04 1.73
CA LEU A 104 8.30 3.89 2.48
C LEU A 104 8.17 2.91 3.64
N ASP A 105 9.30 2.30 3.98
CA ASP A 105 9.48 1.52 5.22
C ASP A 105 9.32 2.40 6.46
N PHE A 106 9.06 1.78 7.62
CA PHE A 106 8.96 2.44 8.93
C PHE A 106 7.97 3.63 8.99
N THR A 107 6.88 3.58 8.22
CA THR A 107 5.82 4.60 8.19
C THR A 107 4.55 4.12 8.91
N PHE A 108 3.38 4.67 8.56
CA PHE A 108 2.15 4.52 9.35
C PHE A 108 1.15 3.54 8.73
N VAL A 109 0.69 3.80 7.50
CA VAL A 109 -0.28 2.95 6.79
C VAL A 109 0.40 1.72 6.19
N CYS A 110 1.63 1.86 5.68
CA CYS A 110 2.34 0.80 4.97
C CYS A 110 2.47 -0.51 5.75
N PRO A 111 2.85 -0.51 7.05
CA PRO A 111 2.93 -1.75 7.81
C PRO A 111 1.57 -2.44 7.95
N THR A 112 0.47 -1.67 8.05
CA THR A 112 -0.87 -2.25 8.18
C THR A 112 -1.27 -3.04 6.94
N GLU A 113 -0.93 -2.55 5.74
CA GLU A 113 -1.20 -3.24 4.48
C GLU A 113 -0.34 -4.50 4.33
N ILE A 114 0.99 -4.39 4.50
CA ILE A 114 1.92 -5.51 4.34
C ILE A 114 1.61 -6.63 5.32
N ILE A 115 1.31 -6.28 6.58
CA ILE A 115 0.90 -7.26 7.60
C ILE A 115 -0.41 -7.93 7.21
N ALA A 116 -1.42 -7.17 6.74
CA ALA A 116 -2.71 -7.72 6.36
C ALA A 116 -2.58 -8.70 5.18
N PHE A 117 -1.83 -8.35 4.14
CA PHE A 117 -1.55 -9.26 3.02
C PHE A 117 -0.71 -10.47 3.46
N GLY A 118 0.31 -10.27 4.28
CA GLY A 118 1.18 -11.32 4.78
C GLY A 118 0.47 -12.32 5.70
N ASP A 119 -0.38 -11.87 6.60
CA ASP A 119 -1.14 -12.72 7.50
C ASP A 119 -2.18 -13.57 6.74
N ARG A 120 -2.67 -13.09 5.61
CA ARG A 120 -3.66 -13.76 4.75
C ARG A 120 -3.08 -14.39 3.48
N ILE A 121 -1.76 -14.53 3.37
CA ILE A 121 -1.12 -15.04 2.15
C ILE A 121 -1.61 -16.43 1.74
N GLU A 122 -1.98 -17.29 2.68
CA GLU A 122 -2.47 -18.64 2.38
C GLU A 122 -3.82 -18.62 1.63
N GLU A 123 -4.64 -17.58 1.82
CA GLU A 123 -5.87 -17.41 1.05
C GLU A 123 -5.54 -17.14 -0.43
N PHE A 124 -4.54 -16.32 -0.72
CA PHE A 124 -4.06 -16.10 -2.08
C PHE A 124 -3.44 -17.36 -2.68
N ARG A 125 -2.57 -18.04 -1.94
CA ARG A 125 -1.92 -19.27 -2.40
C ARG A 125 -2.91 -20.40 -2.69
N SER A 126 -4.00 -20.48 -1.90
CA SER A 126 -5.06 -21.48 -2.13
C SER A 126 -5.78 -21.32 -3.47
N ILE A 127 -5.71 -20.12 -4.07
CA ILE A 127 -6.22 -19.80 -5.39
C ILE A 127 -5.11 -19.55 -6.42
N ASN A 128 -3.97 -20.22 -6.27
CA ASN A 128 -2.81 -20.13 -7.17
C ASN A 128 -2.34 -18.69 -7.43
N THR A 129 -2.28 -17.88 -6.38
CA THR A 129 -1.90 -16.47 -6.45
C THR A 129 -0.78 -16.19 -5.48
N GLU A 130 0.25 -15.45 -5.89
CA GLU A 130 1.29 -14.92 -5.02
C GLU A 130 1.14 -13.42 -4.84
N VAL A 131 1.78 -12.90 -3.79
CA VAL A 131 1.74 -11.47 -3.45
C VAL A 131 3.16 -10.98 -3.25
N VAL A 132 3.52 -9.86 -3.87
CA VAL A 132 4.83 -9.19 -3.72
C VAL A 132 4.60 -7.73 -3.41
N ALA A 133 5.25 -7.24 -2.36
CA ALA A 133 5.29 -5.82 -2.02
C ALA A 133 6.59 -5.18 -2.53
N CYS A 134 6.53 -3.92 -2.95
CA CYS A 134 7.67 -3.21 -3.51
C CYS A 134 7.71 -1.76 -2.98
N SER A 135 8.89 -1.27 -2.65
CA SER A 135 9.14 0.15 -2.41
C SER A 135 10.52 0.56 -2.91
N VAL A 136 10.78 1.86 -2.89
CA VAL A 136 12.07 2.44 -3.27
C VAL A 136 13.16 2.24 -2.20
N ASP A 137 12.82 1.70 -1.03
CA ASP A 137 13.78 1.40 0.03
C ASP A 137 14.72 0.26 -0.37
N SER A 138 15.90 0.23 0.26
CA SER A 138 16.87 -0.83 0.04
C SER A 138 16.46 -2.16 0.69
N GLN A 139 16.95 -3.27 0.16
CA GLN A 139 16.76 -4.59 0.77
C GLN A 139 17.26 -4.66 2.22
N PHE A 140 18.24 -3.83 2.59
CA PHE A 140 18.75 -3.75 3.96
C PHE A 140 17.74 -3.09 4.90
N THR A 141 17.03 -2.06 4.44
CA THR A 141 15.97 -1.40 5.18
C THR A 141 14.78 -2.34 5.36
N HIS A 142 14.38 -3.04 4.31
CA HIS A 142 13.35 -4.09 4.37
C HIS A 142 13.67 -5.15 5.42
N LEU A 143 14.92 -5.67 5.41
CA LEU A 143 15.35 -6.68 6.37
C LEU A 143 15.32 -6.13 7.82
N ALA A 144 15.79 -4.91 8.02
CA ALA A 144 15.74 -4.26 9.33
C ALA A 144 14.29 -4.10 9.82
N TRP A 145 13.38 -3.73 8.92
CA TRP A 145 11.97 -3.56 9.25
C TRP A 145 11.26 -4.87 9.58
N ILE A 146 11.55 -5.95 8.85
CA ILE A 146 11.09 -7.31 9.15
C ILE A 146 11.60 -7.78 10.51
N ASN A 147 12.85 -7.48 10.86
CA ASN A 147 13.45 -7.86 12.14
C ASN A 147 12.96 -6.99 13.33
N THR A 148 12.29 -5.89 13.06
CA THR A 148 11.70 -5.04 14.09
C THR A 148 10.34 -5.61 14.52
N PRO A 149 10.08 -5.79 15.83
CA PRO A 149 8.80 -6.29 16.31
C PRO A 149 7.62 -5.38 15.94
N ARG A 150 6.45 -5.97 15.65
CA ARG A 150 5.21 -5.22 15.31
C ARG A 150 4.86 -4.14 16.35
N ARG A 151 5.03 -4.44 17.65
CA ARG A 151 4.80 -3.48 18.75
C ARG A 151 5.72 -2.25 18.74
N GLN A 152 6.79 -2.29 17.95
CA GLN A 152 7.75 -1.20 17.78
C GLN A 152 7.64 -0.58 16.38
N GLY A 153 6.55 -0.80 15.67
CA GLY A 153 6.34 -0.28 14.31
C GLY A 153 7.00 -1.11 13.21
N GLY A 154 7.55 -2.28 13.53
CA GLY A 154 8.10 -3.21 12.55
C GLY A 154 7.05 -4.13 11.95
N LEU A 155 7.46 -4.94 10.97
CA LEU A 155 6.60 -5.96 10.34
C LEU A 155 6.58 -7.26 11.14
N GLY A 156 7.66 -7.57 11.87
CA GLY A 156 7.89 -8.91 12.40
C GLY A 156 8.04 -9.92 11.26
N PRO A 157 7.99 -11.22 11.55
CA PRO A 157 8.04 -12.25 10.51
C PRO A 157 6.92 -12.05 9.50
N ILE A 158 7.29 -11.84 8.23
CA ILE A 158 6.37 -11.62 7.12
C ILE A 158 6.58 -12.72 6.06
N ARG A 159 5.49 -13.19 5.43
CA ARG A 159 5.51 -14.35 4.52
C ARG A 159 5.37 -13.97 3.05
N ILE A 160 5.40 -12.68 2.73
CA ILE A 160 5.43 -12.17 1.36
C ILE A 160 6.79 -11.52 1.10
N PRO A 161 7.32 -11.59 -0.14
CA PRO A 161 8.53 -10.89 -0.53
C PRO A 161 8.39 -9.37 -0.42
N LEU A 162 9.44 -8.70 0.06
CA LEU A 162 9.62 -7.26 -0.05
C LEU A 162 10.69 -6.98 -1.09
N LEU A 163 10.31 -6.49 -2.26
CA LEU A 163 11.17 -6.16 -3.38
C LEU A 163 11.71 -4.74 -3.25
N SER A 164 13.02 -4.57 -3.44
CA SER A 164 13.69 -3.29 -3.43
C SER A 164 13.75 -2.70 -4.84
N ASP A 165 13.15 -1.54 -5.04
CA ASP A 165 13.27 -0.72 -6.26
C ASP A 165 14.16 0.51 -5.99
N LEU A 166 15.39 0.27 -5.53
CA LEU A 166 16.34 1.33 -5.17
C LEU A 166 16.71 2.25 -6.35
N THR A 167 16.56 1.76 -7.56
CA THR A 167 16.79 2.54 -8.79
C THR A 167 15.58 3.35 -9.22
N HIS A 168 14.42 3.14 -8.62
CA HIS A 168 13.13 3.75 -8.96
C HIS A 168 12.59 3.36 -10.35
N GLN A 169 13.28 2.47 -11.07
CA GLN A 169 12.90 2.11 -12.43
C GLN A 169 11.58 1.36 -12.46
N ILE A 170 11.39 0.38 -11.55
CA ILE A 170 10.18 -0.42 -11.51
C ILE A 170 8.96 0.46 -11.22
N SER A 171 9.06 1.36 -10.23
CA SER A 171 7.98 2.27 -9.87
C SER A 171 7.67 3.30 -10.96
N LYS A 172 8.67 3.72 -11.75
CA LYS A 172 8.48 4.57 -12.94
C LYS A 172 7.75 3.82 -14.05
N ASP A 173 8.19 2.60 -14.36
CA ASP A 173 7.58 1.76 -15.40
C ASP A 173 6.12 1.41 -15.08
N TYR A 174 5.77 1.32 -13.79
CA TYR A 174 4.41 1.11 -13.32
C TYR A 174 3.60 2.39 -13.11
N GLY A 175 4.19 3.56 -13.39
CA GLY A 175 3.51 4.86 -13.31
C GLY A 175 3.07 5.27 -11.90
N VAL A 176 3.77 4.81 -10.87
CA VAL A 176 3.43 5.09 -9.46
C VAL A 176 4.46 5.95 -8.74
N TYR A 177 5.58 6.28 -9.39
CA TYR A 177 6.64 7.08 -8.79
C TYR A 177 6.29 8.56 -8.73
N LEU A 178 6.54 9.19 -7.59
CA LEU A 178 6.35 10.61 -7.36
C LEU A 178 7.72 11.29 -7.38
N GLU A 179 8.04 11.97 -8.48
CA GLU A 179 9.35 12.60 -8.69
C GLU A 179 9.68 13.65 -7.61
N ASP A 180 8.67 14.42 -7.17
CA ASP A 180 8.87 15.49 -6.18
C ASP A 180 9.20 14.98 -4.78
N SER A 181 8.69 13.80 -4.41
CA SER A 181 8.83 13.22 -3.06
C SER A 181 9.76 12.02 -2.99
N GLY A 182 10.15 11.46 -4.14
CA GLY A 182 11.12 10.38 -4.23
C GLY A 182 10.62 9.02 -3.73
N HIS A 183 9.30 8.81 -3.65
CA HIS A 183 8.68 7.55 -3.27
C HIS A 183 7.45 7.26 -4.13
N THR A 184 6.67 6.22 -3.80
CA THR A 184 5.56 5.79 -4.65
C THR A 184 4.20 6.13 -4.06
N LEU A 185 3.18 6.20 -4.92
CA LEU A 185 1.77 6.05 -4.56
C LEU A 185 1.49 4.62 -4.09
N ARG A 186 0.27 4.38 -3.59
CA ARG A 186 -0.20 3.04 -3.24
C ARG A 186 -0.81 2.35 -4.46
N GLY A 187 0.05 1.93 -5.40
CA GLY A 187 -0.36 1.17 -6.57
C GLY A 187 -0.49 -0.32 -6.28
N LEU A 188 -1.55 -0.97 -6.78
CA LEU A 188 -1.72 -2.41 -6.73
C LEU A 188 -2.12 -2.91 -8.12
N PHE A 189 -1.46 -3.95 -8.56
CA PHE A 189 -1.56 -4.49 -9.91
C PHE A 189 -1.86 -5.98 -9.81
N ILE A 190 -2.97 -6.41 -10.42
CA ILE A 190 -3.31 -7.83 -10.56
C ILE A 190 -2.86 -8.29 -11.93
N ILE A 191 -1.95 -9.24 -11.97
CA ILE A 191 -1.33 -9.80 -13.16
C ILE A 191 -1.73 -11.28 -13.24
N ASP A 192 -2.21 -11.73 -14.41
CA ASP A 192 -2.65 -13.11 -14.58
C ASP A 192 -1.47 -14.10 -14.82
N ASP A 193 -1.81 -15.37 -14.94
CA ASP A 193 -0.85 -16.48 -15.13
C ASP A 193 -0.04 -16.37 -16.44
N LYS A 194 -0.51 -15.58 -17.40
CA LYS A 194 0.15 -15.28 -18.67
C LYS A 194 1.01 -14.02 -18.60
N GLY A 195 0.96 -13.28 -17.48
CA GLY A 195 1.66 -12.02 -17.29
C GLY A 195 0.92 -10.82 -17.88
N ILE A 196 -0.38 -10.94 -18.11
CA ILE A 196 -1.22 -9.82 -18.57
C ILE A 196 -1.77 -9.08 -17.37
N LEU A 197 -1.70 -7.76 -17.41
CA LEU A 197 -2.24 -6.88 -16.39
C LEU A 197 -3.78 -6.87 -16.49
N ARG A 198 -4.44 -7.25 -15.41
CA ARG A 198 -5.90 -7.38 -15.37
C ARG A 198 -6.60 -6.23 -14.65
N GLN A 199 -5.93 -5.62 -13.67
CA GLN A 199 -6.54 -4.58 -12.85
C GLN A 199 -5.45 -3.68 -12.23
N ILE A 200 -5.77 -2.41 -12.07
CA ILE A 200 -4.95 -1.41 -11.37
C ILE A 200 -5.82 -0.75 -10.31
N THR A 201 -5.33 -0.71 -9.08
CA THR A 201 -5.83 0.18 -8.03
C THR A 201 -4.74 1.19 -7.69
N LEU A 202 -5.09 2.46 -7.67
CA LEU A 202 -4.16 3.52 -7.32
C LEU A 202 -4.80 4.41 -6.25
N ASN A 203 -4.28 4.32 -5.03
CA ASN A 203 -4.70 5.18 -3.93
C ASN A 203 -3.64 6.25 -3.65
N ASP A 204 -4.10 7.44 -3.27
CA ASP A 204 -3.26 8.43 -2.63
C ASP A 204 -2.77 7.94 -1.25
N LEU A 205 -1.76 8.60 -0.72
CA LEU A 205 -0.94 8.17 0.42
C LEU A 205 -1.72 7.84 1.71
N PRO A 206 -2.79 8.58 2.09
CA PRO A 206 -3.44 8.40 3.40
C PRO A 206 -4.33 7.16 3.50
N VAL A 207 -4.70 6.52 2.38
CA VAL A 207 -5.71 5.46 2.38
C VAL A 207 -5.13 4.11 1.96
N GLY A 208 -5.13 3.14 2.87
CA GLY A 208 -4.72 1.75 2.62
C GLY A 208 -5.72 0.98 1.75
N ARG A 209 -5.22 -0.11 1.13
CA ARG A 209 -6.00 -0.99 0.23
C ARG A 209 -6.65 -2.13 0.98
N SER A 210 -7.65 -2.74 0.35
CA SER A 210 -8.44 -3.83 0.92
C SER A 210 -7.96 -5.19 0.41
N VAL A 211 -7.57 -6.08 1.35
CA VAL A 211 -7.24 -7.48 1.03
C VAL A 211 -8.45 -8.23 0.53
N ASP A 212 -9.64 -8.00 1.10
CA ASP A 212 -10.89 -8.66 0.69
C ASP A 212 -11.25 -8.31 -0.76
N GLU A 213 -11.14 -7.04 -1.14
CA GLU A 213 -11.41 -6.61 -2.51
C GLU A 213 -10.39 -7.17 -3.49
N THR A 214 -9.11 -7.23 -3.09
CA THR A 214 -8.07 -7.83 -3.91
C THR A 214 -8.33 -9.32 -4.16
N LEU A 215 -8.67 -10.08 -3.12
CA LEU A 215 -9.06 -11.50 -3.24
C LEU A 215 -10.30 -11.66 -4.14
N ARG A 216 -11.32 -10.85 -3.92
CA ARG A 216 -12.56 -10.87 -4.73
C ARG A 216 -12.25 -10.67 -6.20
N LEU A 217 -11.41 -9.69 -6.53
CA LEU A 217 -11.03 -9.37 -7.92
C LEU A 217 -10.23 -10.51 -8.57
N VAL A 218 -9.24 -11.07 -7.89
CA VAL A 218 -8.49 -12.23 -8.39
C VAL A 218 -9.43 -13.38 -8.70
N GLN A 219 -10.32 -13.72 -7.77
CA GLN A 219 -11.30 -14.79 -7.94
C GLN A 219 -12.27 -14.52 -9.10
N ALA A 220 -12.68 -13.26 -9.28
CA ALA A 220 -13.54 -12.86 -10.40
C ALA A 220 -12.85 -13.06 -11.75
N PHE A 221 -11.57 -12.63 -11.88
CA PHE A 221 -10.81 -12.85 -13.11
C PHE A 221 -10.56 -14.33 -13.39
N GLN A 222 -10.21 -15.11 -12.38
CA GLN A 222 -10.03 -16.55 -12.53
C GLN A 222 -11.33 -17.26 -12.92
N TYR A 223 -12.47 -16.80 -12.39
CA TYR A 223 -13.77 -17.33 -12.75
C TYR A 223 -14.09 -17.07 -14.23
N THR A 224 -13.92 -15.82 -14.68
CA THR A 224 -14.16 -15.44 -16.08
C THR A 224 -13.25 -16.20 -17.05
N ASP A 225 -11.98 -16.37 -16.69
CA ASP A 225 -11.01 -17.11 -17.52
C ASP A 225 -11.39 -18.59 -17.65
N LYS A 226 -11.92 -19.18 -16.58
CA LYS A 226 -12.28 -20.61 -16.55
C LYS A 226 -13.61 -20.91 -17.21
N HIS A 227 -14.62 -20.04 -17.06
CA HIS A 227 -16.00 -20.33 -17.45
C HIS A 227 -16.47 -19.55 -18.69
N GLY A 228 -15.76 -18.50 -19.11
CA GLY A 228 -16.18 -17.66 -20.23
C GLY A 228 -17.42 -16.80 -19.93
N GLU A 229 -17.93 -16.82 -18.71
CA GLU A 229 -19.02 -15.98 -18.24
C GLU A 229 -18.44 -14.67 -17.64
N VAL A 230 -19.27 -13.63 -17.51
CA VAL A 230 -18.84 -12.36 -16.95
C VAL A 230 -19.43 -12.12 -15.57
N CYS A 231 -18.65 -11.52 -14.71
CA CYS A 231 -19.01 -11.20 -13.33
C CYS A 231 -19.71 -9.84 -13.27
N PRO A 232 -20.96 -9.75 -12.77
CA PRO A 232 -21.64 -8.49 -12.57
C PRO A 232 -21.03 -7.65 -11.45
N ALA A 233 -21.50 -6.42 -11.31
CA ALA A 233 -21.06 -5.51 -10.26
C ALA A 233 -21.16 -6.15 -8.87
N GLY A 234 -20.09 -6.03 -8.07
CA GLY A 234 -20.06 -6.58 -6.72
C GLY A 234 -20.05 -8.11 -6.63
N TRP A 235 -19.82 -8.82 -7.74
CA TRP A 235 -19.77 -10.28 -7.76
C TRP A 235 -18.82 -10.83 -6.69
N LYS A 236 -19.24 -11.93 -6.07
CA LYS A 236 -18.43 -12.72 -5.11
C LYS A 236 -18.50 -14.19 -5.49
N PRO A 237 -17.53 -15.01 -5.09
CA PRO A 237 -17.58 -16.46 -5.28
C PRO A 237 -18.93 -17.03 -4.84
N GLY A 238 -19.56 -17.81 -5.73
CA GLY A 238 -20.92 -18.38 -5.52
C GLY A 238 -22.08 -17.47 -5.94
N SER A 239 -21.81 -16.20 -6.32
CA SER A 239 -22.84 -15.34 -6.90
C SER A 239 -23.12 -15.71 -8.36
N GLU A 240 -24.28 -15.27 -8.86
CA GLU A 240 -24.66 -15.48 -10.25
C GLU A 240 -23.77 -14.71 -11.21
N THR A 241 -23.62 -15.22 -12.41
CA THR A 241 -22.84 -14.67 -13.51
C THR A 241 -23.73 -14.43 -14.73
N ILE A 242 -23.20 -13.76 -15.72
CA ILE A 242 -23.93 -13.42 -16.95
C ILE A 242 -23.25 -14.12 -18.13
N ILE A 243 -24.00 -14.84 -18.91
CA ILE A 243 -23.54 -15.37 -20.19
C ILE A 243 -23.42 -14.20 -21.16
N PRO A 244 -22.23 -13.94 -21.76
CA PRO A 244 -21.96 -12.73 -22.54
C PRO A 244 -22.48 -12.83 -23.98
N ASP A 245 -23.77 -13.08 -24.13
CA ASP A 245 -24.49 -13.06 -25.42
C ASP A 245 -25.87 -12.41 -25.25
N PRO A 246 -26.49 -11.90 -26.36
CA PRO A 246 -27.75 -11.17 -26.29
C PRO A 246 -28.93 -11.95 -25.68
N ALA A 247 -29.00 -13.26 -25.86
CA ALA A 247 -30.07 -14.10 -25.31
C ALA A 247 -29.70 -14.58 -23.89
N GLY A 248 -28.46 -15.01 -23.69
CA GLY A 248 -27.98 -15.56 -22.41
C GLY A 248 -28.08 -14.59 -21.27
N LYS A 249 -27.75 -13.30 -21.50
CA LYS A 249 -27.82 -12.25 -20.47
C LYS A 249 -29.23 -12.08 -19.88
N LEU A 250 -30.30 -12.35 -20.66
CA LEU A 250 -31.68 -12.17 -20.20
C LEU A 250 -32.00 -13.03 -19.00
N LYS A 251 -31.42 -14.23 -18.88
CA LYS A 251 -31.62 -15.13 -17.74
C LYS A 251 -31.17 -14.51 -16.41
N TYR A 252 -30.13 -13.65 -16.46
CA TYR A 252 -29.67 -12.92 -15.29
C TYR A 252 -30.60 -11.76 -14.96
N PHE A 253 -31.00 -10.97 -15.96
CA PHE A 253 -31.84 -9.79 -15.76
C PHE A 253 -33.28 -10.12 -15.37
N ASP A 254 -33.81 -11.23 -15.83
CA ASP A 254 -35.18 -11.71 -15.45
C ASP A 254 -35.28 -11.95 -13.93
N LYS A 255 -34.17 -12.18 -13.24
CA LYS A 255 -34.14 -12.40 -11.79
C LYS A 255 -34.01 -11.11 -10.97
N LEU A 256 -33.76 -9.98 -11.62
CA LEU A 256 -33.61 -8.66 -10.95
C LEU A 256 -34.96 -7.93 -10.79
N ASN A 257 -36.05 -8.45 -11.38
CA ASN A 257 -37.40 -7.86 -11.36
C ASN A 257 -38.31 -8.53 -10.32
#